data_6c379cca26e73b40dd05fe63c20d2dbc
#
_entry.id   6c379cca26e73b40dd05fe63c20d2dbc
#
_cell.length_a   1.000
_cell.length_b   1.000
_cell.length_c   1.000
_cell.angle_alpha   90.00
_cell.angle_beta   90.00
_cell.angle_gamma   90.00
#
_symmetry.space_group_name_H-M   'P 1'
#
loop_
_entity.id
_entity.type
_entity.pdbx_description
1 polymer ?
#
loop_
_entity_poly.entity_id
_entity_poly.type
_entity_poly.pdbx_seq_one_letter_code
_entity_poly.pdbx_strand_id
1 'polypeptide(L)'
;TILSDKQEDGSLKRVFPPDTKEILKLLGVNAPDLVTGIIELIAQKGTDGIEKPLREIITSIVEPLRMNDDGTSYYDIVPILSGAKNTSLEAFTKNDQLDLVPYTGSEFLDMEVIGDEIGDDHVFNFLYDWRLSHADVAAQLHDYLAEVCALTGHDKVSVYSISQGSLLLGTYMYEYPNDNYIDRAVFDTPLLAGSNLVSDLYTDKPLALNFDTTLDILRAILHTETDFSFVMDIIPADGANNIADYGLKSMILPSVINIPSFWEMCDPENYEYIKSLRLDSVKNAKLIEKVEKVRNGFMSHISETLYAQQKKGVSVSIKACSGVPLASGTVDNSDGIVNMKYSCGAVCAPFGETFPADYKQAVKTGKNNISPDRTVDLSTGYMPERTWVVDRHYHGQAEWDPRTYSLLMDLLLTDNIKDAYSHIEYPQFMESLAPTSDVVVLFKSTNSSFLPILSKHLFSCNSVMVTNLSKKD
;
A
#
# COMPACT_ATOMS: atom_id res chain seq x y z
N THR A 1 -5.17 -5.39 -6.59
CA THR A 1 -5.44 -6.07 -7.90
C THR A 1 -5.49 -7.57 -7.73
N ILE A 2 -6.47 -8.23 -8.36
CA ILE A 2 -6.56 -9.69 -8.47
C ILE A 2 -5.64 -10.14 -9.60
N LEU A 3 -4.75 -11.09 -9.29
CA LEU A 3 -3.88 -11.75 -10.27
C LEU A 3 -4.37 -13.17 -10.55
N SER A 4 -4.32 -13.57 -11.82
CA SER A 4 -4.72 -14.86 -12.29
C SER A 4 -3.66 -15.49 -13.19
N ASP A 5 -3.49 -16.80 -13.09
CA ASP A 5 -2.65 -17.59 -13.98
C ASP A 5 -3.48 -17.98 -15.21
N LYS A 6 -3.01 -17.60 -16.39
CA LYS A 6 -3.66 -17.90 -17.66
C LYS A 6 -3.33 -19.33 -18.08
N GLN A 7 -4.36 -20.16 -18.11
CA GLN A 7 -4.25 -21.56 -18.46
C GLN A 7 -4.12 -21.78 -19.98
N GLU A 8 -3.66 -22.96 -20.41
CA GLU A 8 -3.51 -23.31 -21.83
C GLU A 8 -4.82 -23.23 -22.63
N ASP A 9 -5.96 -23.46 -21.97
CA ASP A 9 -7.30 -23.34 -22.59
C ASP A 9 -7.83 -21.90 -22.63
N GLY A 10 -7.04 -20.92 -22.13
CA GLY A 10 -7.39 -19.52 -22.06
C GLY A 10 -8.22 -19.12 -20.83
N SER A 11 -8.60 -20.07 -19.96
CA SER A 11 -9.25 -19.75 -18.70
C SER A 11 -8.28 -19.07 -17.72
N LEU A 12 -8.83 -18.31 -16.77
CA LEU A 12 -8.07 -17.61 -15.72
C LEU A 12 -8.26 -18.33 -14.39
N LYS A 13 -7.18 -18.80 -13.79
CA LYS A 13 -7.18 -19.33 -12.43
C LYS A 13 -6.64 -18.27 -11.48
N ARG A 14 -7.49 -17.79 -10.56
CA ARG A 14 -7.09 -16.81 -9.55
C ARG A 14 -5.93 -17.36 -8.70
N VAL A 15 -4.88 -16.54 -8.57
CA VAL A 15 -3.70 -16.88 -7.76
C VAL A 15 -3.46 -15.89 -6.62
N PHE A 16 -3.98 -14.64 -6.77
CA PHE A 16 -3.79 -13.62 -5.75
C PHE A 16 -4.94 -12.58 -5.72
N PRO A 17 -5.46 -12.21 -4.54
CA PRO A 17 -5.32 -12.96 -3.30
C PRO A 17 -5.86 -14.38 -3.47
N PRO A 18 -5.31 -15.36 -2.73
CA PRO A 18 -5.71 -16.76 -2.91
C PRO A 18 -7.19 -16.97 -2.56
N ASP A 19 -7.83 -17.97 -3.18
CA ASP A 19 -9.22 -18.29 -2.88
C ASP A 19 -9.35 -18.79 -1.44
N THR A 20 -10.27 -18.18 -0.69
CA THR A 20 -10.54 -18.53 0.71
C THR A 20 -10.88 -20.00 0.90
N LYS A 21 -11.59 -20.60 -0.06
CA LYS A 21 -11.94 -22.03 -0.02
C LYS A 21 -10.69 -22.93 -0.14
N GLU A 22 -9.72 -22.52 -0.97
CA GLU A 22 -8.45 -23.22 -1.07
C GLU A 22 -7.62 -23.09 0.20
N ILE A 23 -7.56 -21.90 0.80
CA ILE A 23 -6.89 -21.69 2.10
C ILE A 23 -7.54 -22.58 3.18
N LEU A 24 -8.88 -22.58 3.26
CA LEU A 24 -9.61 -23.41 4.23
C LEU A 24 -9.35 -24.89 4.05
N LYS A 25 -9.28 -25.36 2.80
CA LYS A 25 -8.96 -26.73 2.47
C LYS A 25 -7.54 -27.08 2.93
N LEU A 26 -6.55 -26.21 2.65
CA LEU A 26 -5.16 -26.40 3.09
C LEU A 26 -5.05 -26.42 4.62
N LEU A 27 -5.73 -25.50 5.30
CA LEU A 27 -5.80 -25.46 6.75
C LEU A 27 -6.47 -26.70 7.31
N GLY A 28 -7.59 -27.15 6.72
CA GLY A 28 -8.32 -28.33 7.14
C GLY A 28 -7.50 -29.62 7.02
N VAL A 29 -6.76 -29.80 5.95
CA VAL A 29 -5.87 -30.96 5.73
C VAL A 29 -4.69 -30.95 6.70
N ASN A 30 -4.15 -29.77 7.01
CA ASN A 30 -2.96 -29.64 7.88
C ASN A 30 -3.33 -29.40 9.37
N ALA A 31 -4.63 -29.28 9.70
CA ALA A 31 -5.06 -28.91 11.05
C ALA A 31 -4.51 -29.80 12.19
N PRO A 32 -4.46 -31.15 12.07
CA PRO A 32 -3.91 -32.00 13.09
C PRO A 32 -2.43 -31.74 13.38
N ASP A 33 -1.64 -31.53 12.31
CA ASP A 33 -0.20 -31.28 12.39
C ASP A 33 0.07 -29.87 12.92
N LEU A 34 -0.73 -28.87 12.51
CA LEU A 34 -0.67 -27.50 13.04
C LEU A 34 -0.96 -27.48 14.54
N VAL A 35 -2.00 -28.14 15.01
CA VAL A 35 -2.35 -28.23 16.43
C VAL A 35 -1.21 -28.90 17.23
N THR A 36 -0.67 -30.00 16.70
CA THR A 36 0.46 -30.70 17.31
C THR A 36 1.69 -29.79 17.40
N GLY A 37 2.03 -29.12 16.31
CA GLY A 37 3.18 -28.19 16.24
C GLY A 37 3.03 -26.99 17.18
N ILE A 38 1.81 -26.44 17.30
CA ILE A 38 1.53 -25.37 18.28
C ILE A 38 1.72 -25.86 19.71
N ILE A 39 1.25 -27.06 20.04
CA ILE A 39 1.43 -27.65 21.37
C ILE A 39 2.92 -27.86 21.67
N GLU A 40 3.70 -28.35 20.72
CA GLU A 40 5.15 -28.52 20.86
C GLU A 40 5.87 -27.19 21.06
N LEU A 41 5.46 -26.15 20.32
CA LEU A 41 5.99 -24.80 20.45
C LEU A 41 5.71 -24.22 21.84
N ILE A 42 4.46 -24.32 22.33
CA ILE A 42 4.06 -23.88 23.67
C ILE A 42 4.86 -24.65 24.73
N ALA A 43 5.12 -25.93 24.49
CA ALA A 43 5.95 -26.76 25.38
C ALA A 43 7.46 -26.49 25.27
N GLN A 44 7.86 -25.47 24.50
CA GLN A 44 9.26 -25.10 24.22
C GLN A 44 10.12 -26.24 23.63
N LYS A 45 9.49 -27.14 22.87
CA LYS A 45 10.14 -28.26 22.19
C LYS A 45 10.73 -27.93 20.83
N GLY A 46 10.60 -26.65 20.40
CA GLY A 46 11.07 -26.17 19.09
C GLY A 46 9.97 -25.94 18.09
N THR A 47 10.35 -25.58 16.86
CA THR A 47 9.44 -25.21 15.76
C THR A 47 9.22 -26.35 14.75
N ASP A 48 9.92 -27.48 14.90
CA ASP A 48 9.97 -28.54 13.86
C ASP A 48 8.58 -29.13 13.56
N GLY A 49 7.70 -29.25 14.56
CA GLY A 49 6.34 -29.78 14.41
C GLY A 49 5.41 -28.89 13.59
N ILE A 50 5.62 -27.56 13.61
CA ILE A 50 4.79 -26.59 12.88
C ILE A 50 5.37 -26.24 11.49
N GLU A 51 6.66 -26.48 11.30
CA GLU A 51 7.38 -26.07 10.10
C GLU A 51 6.80 -26.67 8.82
N LYS A 52 6.61 -27.98 8.80
CA LYS A 52 6.12 -28.68 7.58
C LYS A 52 4.72 -28.22 7.16
N PRO A 53 3.69 -28.23 8.04
CA PRO A 53 2.36 -27.78 7.64
C PRO A 53 2.33 -26.29 7.26
N LEU A 54 3.07 -25.41 7.94
CA LEU A 54 3.19 -24.01 7.55
C LEU A 54 3.85 -23.86 6.18
N ARG A 55 4.90 -24.60 5.91
CA ARG A 55 5.60 -24.58 4.61
C ARG A 55 4.66 -25.00 3.49
N GLU A 56 3.87 -26.06 3.65
CA GLU A 56 2.92 -26.52 2.63
C GLU A 56 1.86 -25.45 2.33
N ILE A 57 1.30 -24.80 3.36
CA ILE A 57 0.30 -23.74 3.22
C ILE A 57 0.91 -22.52 2.54
N ILE A 58 2.01 -22.00 3.08
CA ILE A 58 2.66 -20.77 2.61
C ILE A 58 3.17 -20.96 1.18
N THR A 59 3.84 -22.08 0.88
CA THR A 59 4.34 -22.35 -0.47
C THR A 59 3.20 -22.39 -1.49
N SER A 60 2.07 -23.01 -1.14
CA SER A 60 0.91 -23.06 -2.04
C SER A 60 0.35 -21.67 -2.37
N ILE A 61 0.47 -20.72 -1.44
CA ILE A 61 -0.02 -19.35 -1.58
C ILE A 61 0.99 -18.49 -2.39
N VAL A 62 2.28 -18.62 -2.12
CA VAL A 62 3.30 -17.69 -2.66
C VAL A 62 4.02 -18.19 -3.91
N GLU A 63 4.05 -19.51 -4.16
CA GLU A 63 4.71 -20.05 -5.36
C GLU A 63 4.16 -19.50 -6.68
N PRO A 64 2.83 -19.28 -6.83
CA PRO A 64 2.30 -18.64 -8.05
C PRO A 64 2.81 -17.22 -8.27
N LEU A 65 3.32 -16.54 -7.24
CA LEU A 65 3.87 -15.17 -7.32
C LEU A 65 5.32 -15.12 -7.76
N ARG A 66 5.95 -16.27 -7.97
CA ARG A 66 7.35 -16.39 -8.29
C ARG A 66 7.73 -15.64 -9.57
N MET A 67 8.90 -14.97 -9.49
CA MET A 67 9.52 -14.28 -10.62
C MET A 67 10.85 -14.98 -10.98
N ASN A 68 11.27 -14.85 -12.23
CA ASN A 68 12.58 -15.26 -12.70
C ASN A 68 13.69 -14.35 -12.16
N ASP A 69 14.93 -14.77 -12.31
CA ASP A 69 16.10 -14.02 -11.84
C ASP A 69 16.28 -12.64 -12.50
N ASP A 70 15.63 -12.42 -13.63
CA ASP A 70 15.61 -11.15 -14.37
C ASP A 70 14.39 -10.26 -14.04
N GLY A 71 13.57 -10.68 -13.07
CA GLY A 71 12.36 -9.95 -12.66
C GLY A 71 11.20 -10.07 -13.64
N THR A 72 11.19 -11.07 -14.52
CA THR A 72 10.03 -11.44 -15.33
C THR A 72 9.16 -12.49 -14.62
N SER A 73 7.88 -12.55 -14.94
CA SER A 73 6.99 -13.54 -14.32
C SER A 73 7.40 -14.97 -14.69
N TYR A 74 7.41 -15.89 -13.72
CA TYR A 74 7.68 -17.31 -13.96
C TYR A 74 6.47 -18.01 -14.57
N TYR A 75 5.26 -17.65 -14.14
CA TYR A 75 3.99 -18.14 -14.65
C TYR A 75 3.34 -17.08 -15.56
N ASP A 76 2.37 -17.47 -16.37
CA ASP A 76 1.60 -16.52 -17.22
C ASP A 76 0.56 -15.75 -16.41
N ILE A 77 1.04 -14.90 -15.51
CA ILE A 77 0.20 -14.16 -14.58
C ILE A 77 -0.24 -12.83 -15.22
N VAL A 78 -1.54 -12.60 -15.13
CA VAL A 78 -2.19 -11.39 -15.63
C VAL A 78 -3.19 -10.85 -14.59
N PRO A 79 -3.50 -9.54 -14.60
CA PRO A 79 -4.65 -9.03 -13.88
C PRO A 79 -5.94 -9.72 -14.38
N ILE A 80 -6.90 -9.95 -13.47
CA ILE A 80 -8.16 -10.61 -13.82
C ILE A 80 -8.96 -9.85 -14.88
N LEU A 81 -8.84 -8.53 -14.89
CA LEU A 81 -9.39 -7.62 -15.90
C LEU A 81 -8.32 -6.62 -16.31
N SER A 82 -8.40 -6.13 -17.53
CA SER A 82 -7.50 -5.11 -18.06
C SER A 82 -8.22 -4.22 -19.08
N GLY A 83 -7.65 -3.01 -19.29
CA GLY A 83 -8.21 -1.99 -20.15
C GLY A 83 -9.36 -1.20 -19.52
N ALA A 84 -9.43 0.09 -19.79
CA ALA A 84 -10.39 1.00 -19.17
C ALA A 84 -11.84 0.61 -19.42
N LYS A 85 -12.14 0.09 -20.59
CA LYS A 85 -13.49 -0.38 -20.93
C LYS A 85 -14.04 -1.47 -20.03
N ASN A 86 -13.15 -2.28 -19.43
CA ASN A 86 -13.54 -3.42 -18.57
C ASN A 86 -13.40 -3.11 -17.07
N THR A 87 -12.87 -1.97 -16.72
CA THR A 87 -12.52 -1.61 -15.33
C THR A 87 -13.15 -0.30 -14.87
N SER A 88 -14.20 0.20 -15.58
CA SER A 88 -15.09 1.24 -15.05
C SER A 88 -16.07 0.64 -14.05
N LEU A 89 -16.58 1.44 -13.12
CA LEU A 89 -17.64 1.04 -12.19
C LEU A 89 -18.89 0.58 -12.96
N GLU A 90 -19.23 1.29 -14.04
CA GLU A 90 -20.32 0.90 -14.94
C GLU A 90 -20.10 -0.51 -15.54
N ALA A 91 -18.85 -0.84 -15.93
CA ALA A 91 -18.53 -2.16 -16.47
C ALA A 91 -18.67 -3.25 -15.40
N PHE A 92 -18.22 -3.02 -14.16
CA PHE A 92 -18.42 -3.94 -13.05
C PHE A 92 -19.92 -4.21 -12.80
N THR A 93 -20.74 -3.17 -12.79
CA THR A 93 -22.20 -3.31 -12.63
C THR A 93 -22.85 -4.06 -13.76
N LYS A 94 -22.54 -3.71 -15.02
CA LYS A 94 -23.13 -4.35 -16.20
C LYS A 94 -22.77 -5.83 -16.36
N ASN A 95 -21.60 -6.23 -15.90
CA ASN A 95 -21.09 -7.59 -16.04
C ASN A 95 -21.33 -8.45 -14.79
N ASP A 96 -22.07 -7.95 -13.80
CA ASP A 96 -22.30 -8.64 -12.50
C ASP A 96 -20.98 -8.99 -11.80
N GLN A 97 -20.03 -8.04 -11.78
CA GLN A 97 -18.67 -8.18 -11.26
C GLN A 97 -18.39 -7.26 -10.07
N LEU A 98 -19.43 -6.74 -9.41
CA LEU A 98 -19.29 -5.88 -8.25
C LEU A 98 -18.58 -6.57 -7.07
N ASP A 99 -18.62 -7.90 -7.02
CA ASP A 99 -17.87 -8.70 -6.06
C ASP A 99 -16.34 -8.60 -6.24
N LEU A 100 -15.85 -8.09 -7.39
CA LEU A 100 -14.45 -7.82 -7.64
C LEU A 100 -14.01 -6.44 -7.14
N VAL A 101 -14.93 -5.49 -6.99
CA VAL A 101 -14.65 -4.11 -6.58
C VAL A 101 -13.85 -4.05 -5.26
N PRO A 102 -14.17 -4.80 -4.21
CA PRO A 102 -13.38 -4.80 -2.97
C PRO A 102 -11.91 -5.19 -3.15
N TYR A 103 -11.57 -5.93 -4.20
CA TYR A 103 -10.18 -6.33 -4.49
C TYR A 103 -9.43 -5.33 -5.38
N THR A 104 -10.08 -4.25 -5.76
CA THR A 104 -9.52 -3.23 -6.66
C THR A 104 -8.95 -2.03 -5.91
N GLY A 105 -9.08 -2.01 -4.58
CA GLY A 105 -8.64 -0.92 -3.71
C GLY A 105 -9.70 0.16 -3.47
N SER A 106 -10.94 -0.07 -3.90
CA SER A 106 -12.08 0.81 -3.63
C SER A 106 -12.43 0.92 -2.15
N GLU A 107 -11.87 0.07 -1.31
CA GLU A 107 -12.02 0.09 0.14
C GLU A 107 -11.37 1.31 0.80
N PHE A 108 -10.41 1.94 0.13
CA PHE A 108 -9.72 3.13 0.65
C PHE A 108 -10.41 4.44 0.23
N LEU A 109 -11.03 4.44 -0.94
CA LEU A 109 -11.88 5.51 -1.43
C LEU A 109 -13.01 4.86 -2.24
N ASP A 110 -14.23 4.96 -1.73
CA ASP A 110 -15.38 4.20 -2.24
C ASP A 110 -15.76 4.66 -3.66
N MET A 111 -15.57 3.74 -4.61
CA MET A 111 -15.90 3.99 -6.02
C MET A 111 -17.40 4.26 -6.23
N GLU A 112 -18.28 3.62 -5.44
CA GLU A 112 -19.72 3.81 -5.58
C GLU A 112 -20.12 5.22 -5.13
N VAL A 113 -19.54 5.70 -4.03
CA VAL A 113 -19.76 7.08 -3.58
C VAL A 113 -19.26 8.09 -4.61
N ILE A 114 -18.12 7.84 -5.24
CA ILE A 114 -17.64 8.71 -6.33
C ILE A 114 -18.56 8.60 -7.55
N GLY A 115 -19.00 7.39 -7.89
CA GLY A 115 -19.94 7.16 -9.01
C GLY A 115 -21.25 7.90 -8.82
N ASP A 116 -21.79 7.96 -7.60
CA ASP A 116 -22.97 8.74 -7.28
C ASP A 116 -22.79 10.24 -7.54
N GLU A 117 -21.57 10.77 -7.37
CA GLU A 117 -21.25 12.18 -7.59
C GLU A 117 -21.00 12.54 -9.06
N ILE A 118 -20.30 11.68 -9.82
CA ILE A 118 -19.81 12.00 -11.17
C ILE A 118 -20.30 11.06 -12.27
N GLY A 119 -20.93 9.93 -11.92
CA GLY A 119 -21.39 8.88 -12.84
C GLY A 119 -20.47 7.67 -12.87
N ASP A 120 -21.05 6.46 -12.88
CA ASP A 120 -20.33 5.20 -12.87
C ASP A 120 -19.42 4.99 -14.08
N ASP A 121 -19.77 5.58 -15.22
CA ASP A 121 -19.00 5.57 -16.47
C ASP A 121 -17.79 6.53 -16.46
N HIS A 122 -17.62 7.28 -15.36
CA HIS A 122 -16.51 8.20 -15.12
C HIS A 122 -15.57 7.76 -14.00
N VAL A 123 -15.81 6.60 -13.39
CA VAL A 123 -14.97 6.03 -12.34
C VAL A 123 -14.30 4.76 -12.86
N PHE A 124 -12.97 4.74 -12.86
CA PHE A 124 -12.17 3.66 -13.41
C PHE A 124 -11.13 3.18 -12.40
N ASN A 125 -10.77 1.90 -12.47
CA ASN A 125 -9.72 1.33 -11.65
C ASN A 125 -8.63 0.72 -12.53
N PHE A 126 -7.41 1.21 -12.41
CA PHE A 126 -6.26 0.65 -13.11
C PHE A 126 -5.77 -0.61 -12.40
N LEU A 127 -6.08 -1.76 -12.98
CA LEU A 127 -5.64 -3.08 -12.50
C LEU A 127 -4.35 -3.49 -13.21
N TYR A 128 -3.33 -3.83 -12.44
CA TYR A 128 -2.01 -4.17 -12.96
C TYR A 128 -1.33 -5.29 -12.17
N ASP A 129 -0.34 -5.93 -12.75
CA ASP A 129 0.51 -6.87 -12.02
C ASP A 129 1.47 -6.10 -11.12
N TRP A 130 1.13 -6.03 -9.84
CA TRP A 130 1.86 -5.28 -8.82
C TRP A 130 3.28 -5.82 -8.55
N ARG A 131 3.63 -7.00 -9.04
CA ARG A 131 4.96 -7.61 -8.90
C ARG A 131 5.97 -6.98 -9.85
N LEU A 132 5.52 -6.49 -11.00
CA LEU A 132 6.38 -5.90 -12.03
C LEU A 132 7.06 -4.62 -11.55
N SER A 133 8.14 -4.23 -12.23
CA SER A 133 8.77 -2.92 -12.02
C SER A 133 7.78 -1.78 -12.27
N HIS A 134 7.78 -0.78 -11.40
CA HIS A 134 6.91 0.39 -11.58
C HIS A 134 7.20 1.13 -12.89
N ALA A 135 8.42 1.08 -13.43
CA ALA A 135 8.72 1.64 -14.75
C ALA A 135 8.04 0.86 -15.89
N ASP A 136 7.96 -0.47 -15.78
CA ASP A 136 7.26 -1.31 -16.76
C ASP A 136 5.74 -1.08 -16.68
N VAL A 137 5.20 -0.91 -15.47
CA VAL A 137 3.77 -0.64 -15.24
C VAL A 137 3.40 0.81 -15.58
N ALA A 138 4.31 1.77 -15.44
CA ALA A 138 4.08 3.16 -15.81
C ALA A 138 3.75 3.31 -17.31
N ALA A 139 4.34 2.47 -18.18
CA ALA A 139 3.98 2.42 -19.59
C ALA A 139 2.54 1.92 -19.81
N GLN A 140 2.09 0.94 -19.03
CA GLN A 140 0.72 0.46 -19.07
C GLN A 140 -0.26 1.51 -18.56
N LEU A 141 0.12 2.27 -17.52
CA LEU A 141 -0.69 3.38 -17.00
C LEU A 141 -0.82 4.51 -18.03
N HIS A 142 0.26 4.83 -18.76
CA HIS A 142 0.21 5.80 -19.87
C HIS A 142 -0.86 5.44 -20.90
N ASP A 143 -0.84 4.19 -21.39
CA ASP A 143 -1.81 3.72 -22.38
C ASP A 143 -3.24 3.71 -21.81
N TYR A 144 -3.38 3.32 -20.53
CA TYR A 144 -4.65 3.28 -19.84
C TYR A 144 -5.28 4.69 -19.68
N LEU A 145 -4.49 5.69 -19.28
CA LEU A 145 -4.97 7.08 -19.18
C LEU A 145 -5.44 7.62 -20.53
N ALA A 146 -4.71 7.31 -21.60
CA ALA A 146 -5.13 7.66 -22.95
C ALA A 146 -6.46 6.97 -23.35
N GLU A 147 -6.64 5.69 -22.98
CA GLU A 147 -7.88 4.96 -23.22
C GLU A 147 -9.05 5.56 -22.42
N VAL A 148 -8.87 5.91 -21.14
CA VAL A 148 -9.91 6.58 -20.33
C VAL A 148 -10.30 7.92 -20.95
N CYS A 149 -9.34 8.74 -21.31
CA CYS A 149 -9.64 10.02 -22.00
C CYS A 149 -10.42 9.81 -23.29
N ALA A 150 -10.06 8.81 -24.10
CA ALA A 150 -10.77 8.50 -25.35
C ALA A 150 -12.19 7.97 -25.10
N LEU A 151 -12.42 7.16 -24.07
CA LEU A 151 -13.73 6.61 -23.72
C LEU A 151 -14.69 7.68 -23.20
N THR A 152 -14.19 8.57 -22.36
CA THR A 152 -15.01 9.60 -21.70
C THR A 152 -15.14 10.88 -22.51
N GLY A 153 -14.29 11.07 -23.53
CA GLY A 153 -14.26 12.30 -24.34
C GLY A 153 -13.64 13.50 -23.62
N HIS A 154 -12.94 13.28 -22.53
CA HIS A 154 -12.23 14.31 -21.75
C HIS A 154 -10.73 14.28 -22.03
N ASP A 155 -10.09 15.44 -21.97
CA ASP A 155 -8.65 15.54 -22.20
C ASP A 155 -7.82 15.14 -20.97
N LYS A 156 -8.42 15.18 -19.77
CA LYS A 156 -7.74 14.96 -18.50
C LYS A 156 -8.58 14.19 -17.50
N VAL A 157 -7.89 13.57 -16.56
CA VAL A 157 -8.47 12.78 -15.46
C VAL A 157 -7.91 13.23 -14.12
N SER A 158 -8.64 12.95 -13.04
CA SER A 158 -8.12 12.98 -11.68
C SER A 158 -7.67 11.58 -11.28
N VAL A 159 -6.51 11.47 -10.63
CA VAL A 159 -5.92 10.19 -10.22
C VAL A 159 -5.76 10.16 -8.70
N TYR A 160 -6.36 9.17 -8.07
CA TYR A 160 -6.11 8.80 -6.69
C TYR A 160 -5.18 7.59 -6.64
N SER A 161 -4.16 7.66 -5.81
CA SER A 161 -3.20 6.58 -5.62
C SER A 161 -2.91 6.37 -4.14
N ILE A 162 -2.76 5.10 -3.74
CA ILE A 162 -2.45 4.74 -2.36
C ILE A 162 -1.21 3.86 -2.30
N SER A 163 -0.37 4.04 -1.25
CA SER A 163 0.73 3.14 -0.92
C SER A 163 1.67 2.88 -2.11
N GLN A 164 1.84 1.64 -2.55
CA GLN A 164 2.62 1.25 -3.74
C GLN A 164 2.09 1.92 -5.02
N GLY A 165 0.77 2.12 -5.14
CA GLY A 165 0.18 2.85 -6.27
C GLY A 165 0.70 4.28 -6.40
N SER A 166 1.11 4.89 -5.29
CA SER A 166 1.72 6.23 -5.28
C SER A 166 3.13 6.21 -5.86
N LEU A 167 3.92 5.16 -5.61
CA LEU A 167 5.23 4.99 -6.26
C LEU A 167 5.06 4.82 -7.77
N LEU A 168 4.03 4.07 -8.19
CA LEU A 168 3.69 3.91 -9.61
C LEU A 168 3.31 5.23 -10.25
N LEU A 169 2.38 6.00 -9.65
CA LEU A 169 1.95 7.29 -10.18
C LEU A 169 3.11 8.28 -10.29
N GLY A 170 3.97 8.33 -9.26
CA GLY A 170 5.18 9.16 -9.28
C GLY A 170 6.17 8.73 -10.37
N THR A 171 6.37 7.42 -10.54
CA THR A 171 7.22 6.86 -11.61
C THR A 171 6.66 7.21 -12.99
N TYR A 172 5.34 7.10 -13.19
CA TYR A 172 4.70 7.56 -14.42
C TYR A 172 4.95 9.05 -14.68
N MET A 173 4.78 9.92 -13.69
CA MET A 173 5.03 11.36 -13.84
C MET A 173 6.48 11.69 -14.20
N TYR A 174 7.42 10.87 -13.75
CA TYR A 174 8.84 11.00 -14.07
C TYR A 174 9.18 10.51 -15.47
N GLU A 175 8.70 9.31 -15.86
CA GLU A 175 8.99 8.67 -17.15
C GLU A 175 8.24 9.39 -18.30
N TYR A 176 7.06 9.93 -18.03
CA TYR A 176 6.21 10.63 -19.00
C TYR A 176 6.00 12.11 -18.64
N PRO A 177 7.08 12.90 -18.49
CA PRO A 177 7.00 14.25 -17.97
C PRO A 177 6.24 15.22 -18.88
N ASN A 178 6.02 14.89 -20.14
CA ASN A 178 5.31 15.75 -21.10
C ASN A 178 3.86 15.38 -21.33
N ASP A 179 3.39 14.29 -20.72
CA ASP A 179 1.99 13.91 -20.78
C ASP A 179 1.09 14.97 -20.12
N ASN A 180 -0.12 15.07 -20.63
CA ASN A 180 -1.10 16.06 -20.17
C ASN A 180 -2.44 15.39 -19.81
N TYR A 181 -2.42 14.09 -19.47
CA TYR A 181 -3.64 13.35 -19.13
C TYR A 181 -4.13 13.60 -17.70
N ILE A 182 -3.29 14.11 -16.80
CA ILE A 182 -3.66 14.28 -15.39
C ILE A 182 -3.99 15.75 -15.10
N ASP A 183 -5.14 15.97 -14.46
CA ASP A 183 -5.54 17.25 -13.88
C ASP A 183 -5.22 17.32 -12.38
N ARG A 184 -5.54 16.25 -11.65
CA ARG A 184 -5.30 16.13 -10.22
C ARG A 184 -4.61 14.81 -9.90
N ALA A 185 -3.68 14.85 -8.97
CA ALA A 185 -2.96 13.69 -8.46
C ALA A 185 -2.99 13.71 -6.94
N VAL A 186 -3.71 12.77 -6.36
CA VAL A 186 -3.82 12.60 -4.91
C VAL A 186 -3.04 11.37 -4.49
N PHE A 187 -2.01 11.59 -3.66
CA PHE A 187 -1.15 10.57 -3.08
C PHE A 187 -1.57 10.33 -1.63
N ASP A 188 -2.23 9.20 -1.38
CA ASP A 188 -2.70 8.83 -0.04
C ASP A 188 -1.76 7.81 0.60
N THR A 189 -1.35 8.05 1.85
CA THR A 189 -0.39 7.22 2.59
C THR A 189 0.74 6.68 1.68
N PRO A 190 1.43 7.58 0.94
CA PRO A 190 2.23 7.16 -0.18
C PRO A 190 3.54 6.50 0.25
N LEU A 191 4.00 5.53 -0.54
CA LEU A 191 5.30 4.92 -0.43
C LEU A 191 6.21 5.52 -1.51
N LEU A 192 6.68 6.78 -1.33
CA LEU A 192 7.44 7.48 -2.37
C LEU A 192 8.93 7.14 -2.39
N ALA A 193 9.53 6.90 -1.22
CA ALA A 193 10.96 6.61 -1.10
C ALA A 193 11.25 5.26 -0.41
N GLY A 194 10.25 4.41 -0.27
CA GLY A 194 10.41 3.08 0.31
C GLY A 194 9.85 2.94 1.74
N SER A 195 10.14 1.81 2.38
CA SER A 195 9.75 1.46 3.75
C SER A 195 10.77 0.53 4.38
N ASN A 196 11.11 0.79 5.64
CA ASN A 196 11.94 -0.13 6.42
C ASN A 196 11.27 -1.50 6.58
N LEU A 197 9.94 -1.55 6.73
CA LEU A 197 9.20 -2.81 6.85
C LEU A 197 9.47 -3.76 5.66
N VAL A 198 9.56 -3.21 4.44
CA VAL A 198 9.88 -4.00 3.24
C VAL A 198 11.35 -4.42 3.25
N SER A 199 12.26 -3.53 3.62
CA SER A 199 13.70 -3.84 3.69
C SER A 199 14.01 -4.92 4.72
N ASP A 200 13.31 -4.93 5.85
CA ASP A 200 13.54 -5.90 6.94
C ASP A 200 13.29 -7.35 6.50
N LEU A 201 12.42 -7.56 5.51
CA LEU A 201 12.24 -8.89 4.89
C LEU A 201 13.54 -9.43 4.29
N TYR A 202 14.38 -8.55 3.75
CA TYR A 202 15.61 -8.91 3.03
C TYR A 202 16.86 -8.92 3.91
N THR A 203 16.82 -8.39 5.14
CA THR A 203 17.97 -8.40 6.04
C THR A 203 18.27 -9.81 6.57
N ASP A 204 19.46 -10.01 7.10
CA ASP A 204 19.85 -11.22 7.87
C ASP A 204 19.58 -11.06 9.36
N LYS A 205 19.13 -9.88 9.80
CA LYS A 205 18.77 -9.62 11.20
C LYS A 205 17.42 -10.26 11.50
N PRO A 206 17.22 -10.82 12.73
CA PRO A 206 15.90 -11.27 13.16
C PRO A 206 14.86 -10.16 13.04
N LEU A 207 13.66 -10.51 12.60
CA LEU A 207 12.53 -9.58 12.63
C LEU A 207 12.16 -9.26 14.07
N ALA A 208 11.96 -8.00 14.34
CA ALA A 208 11.50 -7.50 15.65
C ALA A 208 10.14 -6.82 15.45
N LEU A 209 9.10 -7.63 15.16
CA LEU A 209 7.76 -7.09 14.89
C LEU A 209 7.19 -6.43 16.15
N ASN A 210 6.61 -5.25 15.96
CA ASN A 210 5.70 -4.67 16.93
C ASN A 210 4.34 -5.34 16.73
N PHE A 211 4.04 -6.33 17.59
CA PHE A 211 2.82 -7.12 17.44
C PHE A 211 1.56 -6.31 17.68
N ASP A 212 1.55 -5.34 18.61
CA ASP A 212 0.39 -4.47 18.82
C ASP A 212 0.07 -3.69 17.55
N THR A 213 1.07 -3.02 16.96
CA THR A 213 0.92 -2.34 15.69
C THR A 213 0.53 -3.30 14.55
N THR A 214 1.14 -4.49 14.50
CA THR A 214 0.82 -5.50 13.48
C THR A 214 -0.62 -5.98 13.60
N LEU A 215 -1.10 -6.23 14.83
CA LEU A 215 -2.48 -6.64 15.08
C LEU A 215 -3.47 -5.52 14.77
N ASP A 216 -3.14 -4.26 15.09
CA ASP A 216 -3.98 -3.11 14.76
C ASP A 216 -4.06 -2.86 13.26
N ILE A 217 -2.95 -3.00 12.53
CA ILE A 217 -2.94 -2.97 11.06
C ILE A 217 -3.80 -4.11 10.50
N LEU A 218 -3.67 -5.33 11.02
CA LEU A 218 -4.50 -6.45 10.60
C LEU A 218 -5.98 -6.19 10.86
N ARG A 219 -6.34 -5.63 12.02
CA ARG A 219 -7.72 -5.24 12.32
C ARG A 219 -8.22 -4.18 11.35
N ALA A 220 -7.42 -3.14 11.11
CA ALA A 220 -7.75 -2.07 10.16
C ALA A 220 -7.96 -2.63 8.74
N ILE A 221 -7.02 -3.44 8.25
CA ILE A 221 -7.08 -4.05 6.92
C ILE A 221 -8.24 -5.05 6.79
N LEU A 222 -8.53 -5.82 7.84
CA LEU A 222 -9.57 -6.86 7.81
C LEU A 222 -10.97 -6.31 8.13
N HIS A 223 -11.11 -5.03 8.45
CA HIS A 223 -12.35 -4.42 8.90
C HIS A 223 -13.06 -5.27 9.97
N THR A 224 -12.27 -5.78 10.93
CA THR A 224 -12.78 -6.71 11.93
C THR A 224 -12.56 -6.17 13.34
N GLU A 225 -13.57 -6.34 14.17
CA GLU A 225 -13.48 -6.10 15.62
C GLU A 225 -12.87 -7.31 16.37
N THR A 226 -12.44 -8.35 15.65
CA THR A 226 -11.89 -9.53 16.29
C THR A 226 -10.61 -9.17 17.04
N ASP A 227 -10.64 -9.42 18.33
CA ASP A 227 -9.47 -9.27 19.15
C ASP A 227 -8.52 -10.45 18.93
N PHE A 228 -7.39 -10.18 18.28
CA PHE A 228 -6.32 -11.16 18.05
C PHE A 228 -5.32 -11.22 19.21
N SER A 229 -5.50 -10.40 20.27
CA SER A 229 -4.58 -10.38 21.43
C SER A 229 -4.46 -11.74 22.11
N PHE A 230 -5.50 -12.59 22.03
CA PHE A 230 -5.44 -13.96 22.54
C PHE A 230 -4.28 -14.77 21.94
N VAL A 231 -3.80 -14.42 20.74
CA VAL A 231 -2.62 -15.06 20.14
C VAL A 231 -1.38 -14.81 20.99
N MET A 232 -1.26 -13.58 21.53
CA MET A 232 -0.13 -13.18 22.38
C MET A 232 -0.23 -13.77 23.80
N ASP A 233 -1.45 -14.08 24.27
CA ASP A 233 -1.67 -14.79 25.52
C ASP A 233 -1.19 -16.25 25.45
N ILE A 234 -1.21 -16.83 24.22
CA ILE A 234 -0.82 -18.22 23.98
C ILE A 234 0.67 -18.32 23.59
N ILE A 235 1.16 -17.40 22.78
CA ILE A 235 2.53 -17.42 22.22
C ILE A 235 3.30 -16.22 22.77
N PRO A 236 4.36 -16.42 23.57
CA PRO A 236 5.23 -15.32 24.02
C PRO A 236 5.79 -14.53 22.83
N ALA A 237 5.96 -13.21 22.96
CA ALA A 237 6.42 -12.31 21.89
C ALA A 237 7.70 -12.79 21.18
N ASP A 238 8.69 -13.29 21.95
CA ASP A 238 9.92 -13.86 21.37
C ASP A 238 9.65 -15.10 20.50
N GLY A 239 8.72 -15.96 20.93
CA GLY A 239 8.29 -17.12 20.15
C GLY A 239 7.56 -16.72 18.87
N ALA A 240 6.67 -15.74 18.95
CA ALA A 240 5.94 -15.21 17.82
C ALA A 240 6.87 -14.54 16.79
N ASN A 241 7.86 -13.76 17.26
CA ASN A 241 8.89 -13.18 16.39
C ASN A 241 9.72 -14.24 15.66
N ASN A 242 10.14 -15.30 16.36
CA ASN A 242 10.91 -16.39 15.75
C ASN A 242 10.11 -17.13 14.67
N ILE A 243 8.80 -17.35 14.89
CA ILE A 243 7.91 -17.99 13.90
C ILE A 243 7.71 -17.07 12.70
N ALA A 244 7.45 -15.78 12.94
CA ALA A 244 7.27 -14.79 11.88
C ALA A 244 8.55 -14.64 11.05
N ASP A 245 9.72 -14.52 11.70
CA ASP A 245 11.01 -14.43 11.01
C ASP A 245 11.29 -15.69 10.17
N TYR A 246 11.08 -16.86 10.74
CA TYR A 246 11.24 -18.11 10.03
C TYR A 246 10.28 -18.24 8.85
N GLY A 247 8.99 -17.95 9.05
CA GLY A 247 7.97 -18.00 8.00
C GLY A 247 8.29 -17.04 6.85
N LEU A 248 8.56 -15.78 7.18
CA LEU A 248 8.86 -14.75 6.19
C LEU A 248 10.17 -15.03 5.44
N LYS A 249 11.27 -15.32 6.15
CA LYS A 249 12.59 -15.46 5.53
C LYS A 249 12.86 -16.81 4.92
N SER A 250 12.33 -17.90 5.51
CA SER A 250 12.62 -19.26 5.05
C SER A 250 11.55 -19.83 4.12
N MET A 251 10.31 -19.29 4.15
CA MET A 251 9.22 -19.82 3.37
C MET A 251 8.73 -18.84 2.30
N ILE A 252 8.59 -17.54 2.63
CA ILE A 252 8.05 -16.53 1.70
C ILE A 252 9.15 -15.94 0.82
N LEU A 253 10.24 -15.46 1.44
CA LEU A 253 11.31 -14.76 0.73
C LEU A 253 11.86 -15.52 -0.50
N PRO A 254 12.09 -16.84 -0.48
CA PRO A 254 12.58 -17.55 -1.66
C PRO A 254 11.67 -17.44 -2.89
N SER A 255 10.35 -17.33 -2.70
CA SER A 255 9.39 -17.18 -3.80
C SER A 255 9.25 -15.75 -4.28
N VAL A 256 9.46 -14.76 -3.40
CA VAL A 256 9.24 -13.34 -3.71
C VAL A 256 10.54 -12.54 -3.92
N ILE A 257 11.70 -13.18 -3.76
CA ILE A 257 13.00 -12.51 -3.78
C ILE A 257 13.29 -11.76 -5.09
N ASN A 258 12.76 -12.24 -6.21
CA ASN A 258 12.98 -11.65 -7.52
C ASN A 258 11.86 -10.71 -7.97
N ILE A 259 10.95 -10.30 -7.07
CA ILE A 259 9.88 -9.34 -7.38
C ILE A 259 10.46 -7.92 -7.47
N PRO A 260 10.50 -7.28 -8.66
CA PRO A 260 11.12 -5.96 -8.83
C PRO A 260 10.49 -4.90 -7.93
N SER A 261 9.15 -4.84 -7.85
CA SER A 261 8.45 -3.82 -7.08
C SER A 261 8.81 -3.84 -5.60
N PHE A 262 9.07 -5.01 -5.01
CA PHE A 262 9.49 -5.12 -3.61
C PHE A 262 10.86 -4.50 -3.38
N TRP A 263 11.81 -4.71 -4.31
CA TRP A 263 13.12 -4.07 -4.26
C TRP A 263 13.05 -2.55 -4.42
N GLU A 264 12.15 -2.08 -5.26
CA GLU A 264 11.89 -0.65 -5.45
C GLU A 264 11.29 -0.03 -4.18
N MET A 265 10.47 -0.79 -3.43
CA MET A 265 9.88 -0.36 -2.16
C MET A 265 10.83 -0.45 -0.95
N CYS A 266 12.04 -0.98 -1.09
CA CYS A 266 13.02 -0.96 -0.01
C CYS A 266 13.49 0.46 0.28
N ASP A 267 13.70 0.78 1.56
CA ASP A 267 14.20 2.09 1.97
C ASP A 267 15.62 2.37 1.42
N PRO A 268 15.98 3.64 1.19
CA PRO A 268 17.25 4.00 0.57
C PRO A 268 18.46 3.73 1.47
N GLU A 269 18.30 3.70 2.79
CA GLU A 269 19.41 3.54 3.73
C GLU A 269 19.92 2.11 3.77
N ASN A 270 19.02 1.12 3.59
CA ASN A 270 19.36 -0.31 3.63
C ASN A 270 19.54 -0.94 2.25
N TYR A 271 19.10 -0.30 1.17
CA TYR A 271 19.03 -0.90 -0.17
C TYR A 271 20.35 -1.52 -0.63
N GLU A 272 21.45 -0.79 -0.57
CA GLU A 272 22.76 -1.30 -1.05
C GLU A 272 23.24 -2.52 -0.23
N TYR A 273 23.02 -2.49 1.08
CA TYR A 273 23.35 -3.60 1.96
C TYR A 273 22.55 -4.86 1.61
N ILE A 274 21.22 -4.74 1.57
CA ILE A 274 20.35 -5.90 1.29
C ILE A 274 20.53 -6.42 -0.15
N LYS A 275 20.76 -5.52 -1.12
CA LYS A 275 21.12 -5.89 -2.50
C LYS A 275 22.38 -6.78 -2.52
N SER A 276 23.45 -6.35 -1.84
CA SER A 276 24.70 -7.11 -1.77
C SER A 276 24.55 -8.44 -1.04
N LEU A 277 23.60 -8.54 -0.11
CA LEU A 277 23.34 -9.75 0.67
C LEU A 277 22.51 -10.79 -0.12
N ARG A 278 21.60 -10.35 -0.98
CA ARG A 278 20.54 -11.21 -1.55
C ARG A 278 20.62 -11.41 -3.05
N LEU A 279 21.21 -10.47 -3.79
CA LEU A 279 21.26 -10.54 -5.26
C LEU A 279 22.67 -10.84 -5.76
N ASP A 280 22.74 -11.73 -6.73
CA ASP A 280 23.96 -11.95 -7.52
C ASP A 280 24.05 -10.95 -8.66
N SER A 281 25.15 -10.20 -8.74
CA SER A 281 25.32 -9.11 -9.71
C SER A 281 25.32 -9.56 -11.18
N VAL A 282 25.54 -10.84 -11.47
CA VAL A 282 25.50 -11.40 -12.81
C VAL A 282 24.15 -12.06 -13.09
N LYS A 283 23.72 -12.93 -12.19
CA LYS A 283 22.45 -13.68 -12.32
C LYS A 283 21.24 -12.74 -12.33
N ASN A 284 21.24 -11.75 -11.43
CA ASN A 284 20.14 -10.80 -11.27
C ASN A 284 20.39 -9.45 -11.98
N ALA A 285 21.34 -9.37 -12.91
CA ALA A 285 21.73 -8.09 -13.55
C ALA A 285 20.54 -7.29 -14.12
N LYS A 286 19.61 -7.97 -14.81
CA LYS A 286 18.42 -7.31 -15.39
C LYS A 286 17.39 -6.89 -14.34
N LEU A 287 17.22 -7.69 -13.28
CA LEU A 287 16.38 -7.30 -12.14
C LEU A 287 16.93 -6.02 -11.49
N ILE A 288 18.23 -5.99 -11.22
CA ILE A 288 18.92 -4.82 -10.65
C ILE A 288 18.76 -3.61 -11.57
N GLU A 289 18.95 -3.75 -12.88
CA GLU A 289 18.74 -2.66 -13.85
C GLU A 289 17.33 -2.09 -13.79
N LYS A 290 16.29 -2.93 -13.76
CA LYS A 290 14.88 -2.50 -13.64
C LYS A 290 14.65 -1.74 -12.35
N VAL A 291 15.07 -2.29 -11.22
CA VAL A 291 14.92 -1.68 -9.90
C VAL A 291 15.64 -0.34 -9.82
N GLU A 292 16.89 -0.28 -10.27
CA GLU A 292 17.69 0.95 -10.23
C GLU A 292 17.16 2.03 -11.18
N LYS A 293 16.47 1.66 -12.26
CA LYS A 293 15.78 2.63 -13.11
C LYS A 293 14.75 3.46 -12.30
N VAL A 294 13.93 2.84 -11.48
CA VAL A 294 12.94 3.53 -10.63
C VAL A 294 13.62 4.29 -9.49
N ARG A 295 14.59 3.67 -8.83
CA ARG A 295 15.28 4.25 -7.67
C ARG A 295 16.13 5.46 -8.05
N ASN A 296 16.92 5.37 -9.12
CA ASN A 296 17.75 6.47 -9.65
C ASN A 296 16.91 7.48 -10.47
N GLY A 297 15.73 7.07 -10.93
CA GLY A 297 14.74 7.94 -11.57
C GLY A 297 13.88 8.68 -10.56
N PHE A 298 12.61 8.34 -10.49
CA PHE A 298 11.62 9.04 -9.66
C PHE A 298 12.03 9.14 -8.19
N MET A 299 12.44 8.06 -7.55
CA MET A 299 12.72 8.06 -6.10
C MET A 299 13.86 9.02 -5.71
N SER A 300 14.81 9.26 -6.61
CA SER A 300 15.88 10.26 -6.40
C SER A 300 15.46 11.69 -6.79
N HIS A 301 14.29 11.88 -7.42
CA HIS A 301 13.84 13.16 -7.96
C HIS A 301 12.37 13.45 -7.59
N ILE A 302 11.93 13.01 -6.41
CA ILE A 302 10.51 13.11 -5.99
C ILE A 302 10.03 14.56 -6.04
N SER A 303 10.66 15.48 -5.29
CA SER A 303 10.24 16.88 -5.24
C SER A 303 10.29 17.54 -6.61
N GLU A 304 11.38 17.35 -7.36
CA GLU A 304 11.53 17.93 -8.70
C GLU A 304 10.42 17.48 -9.64
N THR A 305 10.08 16.20 -9.60
CA THR A 305 9.02 15.62 -10.44
C THR A 305 7.66 16.19 -10.08
N LEU A 306 7.29 16.18 -8.80
CA LEU A 306 5.99 16.66 -8.34
C LEU A 306 5.81 18.16 -8.60
N TYR A 307 6.84 18.98 -8.33
CA TYR A 307 6.81 20.41 -8.64
C TYR A 307 6.80 20.70 -10.15
N ALA A 308 7.44 19.87 -10.97
CA ALA A 308 7.37 20.01 -12.42
C ALA A 308 5.94 19.78 -12.94
N GLN A 309 5.22 18.80 -12.39
CA GLN A 309 3.82 18.55 -12.72
C GLN A 309 2.91 19.69 -12.23
N GLN A 310 3.13 20.19 -11.01
CA GLN A 310 2.38 21.33 -10.50
C GLN A 310 2.55 22.58 -11.37
N LYS A 311 3.77 22.86 -11.86
CA LYS A 311 4.04 23.99 -12.79
C LYS A 311 3.30 23.85 -14.12
N LYS A 312 2.94 22.64 -14.53
CA LYS A 312 2.13 22.37 -15.73
C LYS A 312 0.63 22.45 -15.46
N GLY A 313 0.23 22.74 -14.24
CA GLY A 313 -1.16 22.90 -13.83
C GLY A 313 -1.80 21.63 -13.24
N VAL A 314 -1.04 20.55 -12.99
CA VAL A 314 -1.54 19.40 -12.26
C VAL A 314 -1.67 19.76 -10.77
N SER A 315 -2.85 19.57 -10.20
CA SER A 315 -3.06 19.75 -8.76
C SER A 315 -2.52 18.53 -8.00
N VAL A 316 -1.26 18.59 -7.55
CA VAL A 316 -0.62 17.52 -6.78
C VAL A 316 -0.94 17.70 -5.29
N SER A 317 -1.30 16.61 -4.61
CA SER A 317 -1.60 16.60 -3.17
C SER A 317 -1.09 15.33 -2.51
N ILE A 318 -0.56 15.44 -1.31
CA ILE A 318 -0.05 14.33 -0.50
C ILE A 318 -0.81 14.29 0.82
N LYS A 319 -1.38 13.15 1.19
CA LYS A 319 -1.87 12.89 2.54
C LYS A 319 -1.00 11.79 3.16
N ALA A 320 -0.27 12.11 4.21
CA ALA A 320 0.56 11.21 4.99
C ALA A 320 -0.03 10.97 6.37
N CYS A 321 0.35 9.89 7.03
CA CYS A 321 -0.11 9.58 8.38
C CYS A 321 1.05 9.41 9.34
N SER A 322 0.83 9.81 10.60
CA SER A 322 1.82 9.77 11.67
C SER A 322 1.24 9.21 12.97
N GLY A 323 2.05 9.15 14.01
CA GLY A 323 1.60 8.81 15.35
C GLY A 323 1.40 7.32 15.60
N VAL A 324 1.89 6.46 14.69
CA VAL A 324 1.88 5.01 14.81
C VAL A 324 3.31 4.48 14.72
N PRO A 325 3.74 3.54 15.58
CA PRO A 325 5.03 2.91 15.44
C PRO A 325 5.06 1.99 14.22
N LEU A 326 6.23 1.88 13.55
CA LEU A 326 6.37 0.95 12.44
C LEU A 326 6.22 -0.51 12.91
N ALA A 327 5.53 -1.34 12.12
CA ALA A 327 5.31 -2.75 12.46
C ALA A 327 6.62 -3.57 12.55
N SER A 328 7.71 -3.14 11.94
CA SER A 328 9.03 -3.80 12.02
C SER A 328 9.86 -3.41 13.26
N GLY A 329 9.23 -2.82 14.29
CA GLY A 329 9.88 -2.60 15.59
C GLY A 329 10.93 -1.50 15.64
N THR A 330 11.06 -0.66 14.61
CA THR A 330 11.84 0.57 14.68
C THR A 330 11.08 1.65 15.46
N VAL A 331 11.82 2.58 16.05
CA VAL A 331 11.23 3.75 16.76
C VAL A 331 10.84 4.88 15.82
N ASP A 332 10.74 4.62 14.52
CA ASP A 332 10.36 5.64 13.54
C ASP A 332 8.88 5.98 13.64
N ASN A 333 8.57 7.26 13.48
CA ASN A 333 7.20 7.74 13.33
C ASN A 333 6.67 7.33 11.95
N SER A 334 5.50 6.71 11.91
CA SER A 334 4.94 6.09 10.71
C SER A 334 3.42 6.02 10.74
N ASP A 335 2.83 5.41 9.73
CA ASP A 335 1.44 4.94 9.70
C ASP A 335 1.31 3.42 10.03
N GLY A 336 2.39 2.83 10.54
CA GLY A 336 2.53 1.41 10.83
C GLY A 336 3.21 0.61 9.71
N ILE A 337 3.13 1.05 8.46
CA ILE A 337 3.71 0.39 7.26
C ILE A 337 4.79 1.26 6.62
N VAL A 338 4.56 2.56 6.48
CA VAL A 338 5.47 3.49 5.80
C VAL A 338 5.97 4.55 6.78
N ASN A 339 7.28 4.68 6.89
CA ASN A 339 7.90 5.74 7.69
C ASN A 339 7.57 7.12 7.11
N MET A 340 7.23 8.09 7.95
CA MET A 340 6.94 9.47 7.53
C MET A 340 8.04 10.09 6.67
N LYS A 341 9.32 9.82 7.00
CA LYS A 341 10.48 10.30 6.23
C LYS A 341 10.47 9.82 4.78
N TYR A 342 9.93 8.63 4.50
CA TYR A 342 9.85 8.06 3.16
C TYR A 342 8.50 8.32 2.48
N SER A 343 7.44 8.46 3.26
CA SER A 343 6.11 8.79 2.75
C SER A 343 6.05 10.21 2.19
N CYS A 344 6.47 11.21 2.97
CA CYS A 344 6.34 12.62 2.58
C CYS A 344 7.62 13.45 2.73
N GLY A 345 8.75 12.86 3.13
CA GLY A 345 10.03 13.54 3.30
C GLY A 345 10.16 14.34 4.62
N ALA A 346 9.26 14.13 5.58
CA ALA A 346 9.27 14.85 6.85
C ALA A 346 10.40 14.37 7.76
N VAL A 347 10.98 15.29 8.53
CA VAL A 347 11.76 14.95 9.72
C VAL A 347 10.81 14.70 10.88
N CYS A 348 11.01 13.60 11.61
CA CYS A 348 10.19 13.25 12.76
C CYS A 348 11.02 13.04 14.02
N ALA A 349 10.44 13.35 15.16
CA ALA A 349 10.92 12.81 16.44
C ALA A 349 10.70 11.29 16.46
N PRO A 350 11.53 10.52 17.19
CA PRO A 350 11.27 9.12 17.42
C PRO A 350 9.84 8.89 17.96
N PHE A 351 9.22 7.78 17.63
CA PHE A 351 7.88 7.47 18.13
C PHE A 351 7.85 7.51 19.67
N GLY A 352 6.85 8.19 20.20
CA GLY A 352 6.72 8.41 21.67
C GLY A 352 7.57 9.56 22.22
N GLU A 353 8.37 10.23 21.39
CA GLU A 353 9.16 11.41 21.77
C GLU A 353 8.67 12.67 21.05
N THR A 354 9.13 13.83 21.50
CA THR A 354 8.84 15.13 20.87
C THR A 354 10.12 15.89 20.62
N PHE A 355 10.11 16.78 19.64
CA PHE A 355 11.25 17.71 19.46
C PHE A 355 11.49 18.55 20.72
N PRO A 356 12.75 18.82 21.06
CA PRO A 356 13.11 19.73 22.15
C PRO A 356 12.41 21.09 22.07
N ALA A 357 12.16 21.74 23.19
CA ALA A 357 11.42 23.00 23.24
C ALA A 357 12.04 24.13 22.38
N ASP A 358 13.36 24.12 22.21
CA ASP A 358 14.12 25.04 21.40
C ASP A 358 14.33 24.60 19.95
N TYR A 359 13.79 23.45 19.55
CA TYR A 359 13.86 22.96 18.16
C TYR A 359 13.23 23.97 17.20
N LYS A 360 13.94 24.22 16.11
CA LYS A 360 13.48 25.04 14.99
C LYS A 360 13.33 24.17 13.76
N GLN A 361 12.30 24.43 12.96
CA GLN A 361 12.12 23.69 11.73
C GLN A 361 13.40 23.71 10.86
N ALA A 362 13.67 22.57 10.22
CA ALA A 362 14.91 22.32 9.50
C ALA A 362 15.08 23.25 8.29
N VAL A 363 13.98 23.57 7.60
CA VAL A 363 13.97 24.43 6.41
C VAL A 363 13.07 25.64 6.63
N LYS A 364 13.55 26.83 6.29
CA LYS A 364 12.77 28.07 6.38
C LYS A 364 11.82 28.18 5.18
N THR A 365 10.54 27.86 5.38
CA THR A 365 9.49 27.90 4.34
C THR A 365 8.64 29.18 4.36
N GLY A 366 8.78 30.04 5.38
CA GLY A 366 7.89 31.19 5.61
C GLY A 366 6.56 30.83 6.31
N LYS A 367 6.33 29.55 6.60
CA LYS A 367 5.20 29.00 7.36
C LYS A 367 5.72 28.18 8.52
N ASN A 368 4.91 27.96 9.54
CA ASN A 368 5.20 26.98 10.57
C ASN A 368 4.78 25.59 10.06
N ASN A 369 5.75 24.71 9.88
CA ASN A 369 5.55 23.34 9.41
C ASN A 369 5.85 22.31 10.51
N ILE A 370 5.97 22.73 11.77
CA ILE A 370 6.08 21.83 12.91
C ILE A 370 4.68 21.49 13.40
N SER A 371 4.39 20.21 13.57
CA SER A 371 3.09 19.73 14.10
C SER A 371 2.83 20.30 15.52
N PRO A 372 1.56 20.53 15.90
CA PRO A 372 1.21 21.06 17.21
C PRO A 372 1.75 20.24 18.39
N ASP A 373 1.79 18.91 18.25
CA ASP A 373 2.35 17.98 19.23
C ASP A 373 3.88 17.90 19.22
N ARG A 374 4.54 18.58 18.25
CA ARG A 374 5.99 18.64 18.07
C ARG A 374 6.65 17.29 17.75
N THR A 375 5.96 16.44 17.00
CA THR A 375 6.50 15.13 16.56
C THR A 375 6.94 15.14 15.10
N VAL A 376 6.39 16.04 14.27
CA VAL A 376 6.65 16.11 12.83
C VAL A 376 7.11 17.51 12.43
N ASP A 377 8.20 17.62 11.67
CA ASP A 377 8.63 18.80 10.94
C ASP A 377 8.49 18.54 9.42
N LEU A 378 7.45 19.11 8.84
CA LEU A 378 7.14 18.96 7.43
C LEU A 378 7.89 19.95 6.53
N SER A 379 8.75 20.84 7.11
CA SER A 379 9.50 21.81 6.29
C SER A 379 10.48 21.16 5.31
N THR A 380 10.87 19.90 5.56
CA THR A 380 11.73 19.09 4.68
C THR A 380 10.92 18.25 3.68
N GLY A 381 9.59 18.28 3.80
CA GLY A 381 8.70 17.48 2.98
C GLY A 381 8.88 17.66 1.47
N TYR A 382 8.48 16.69 0.69
CA TYR A 382 8.59 16.73 -0.78
C TYR A 382 7.78 17.88 -1.39
N MET A 383 6.64 18.22 -0.81
CA MET A 383 5.79 19.38 -1.15
C MET A 383 5.06 19.87 0.11
N PRO A 384 5.71 20.62 1.02
CA PRO A 384 5.13 21.00 2.32
C PRO A 384 3.78 21.71 2.20
N GLU A 385 3.61 22.59 1.22
CA GLU A 385 2.38 23.36 1.02
C GLU A 385 1.21 22.53 0.44
N ARG A 386 1.50 21.33 -0.04
CA ARG A 386 0.52 20.41 -0.64
C ARG A 386 0.45 19.09 0.13
N THR A 387 1.00 19.05 1.35
CA THR A 387 1.01 17.85 2.20
C THR A 387 0.18 18.09 3.45
N TRP A 388 -0.76 17.18 3.70
CA TRP A 388 -1.54 17.04 4.92
C TRP A 388 -1.06 15.84 5.71
N VAL A 389 -0.97 16.01 7.02
CA VAL A 389 -0.57 14.94 7.96
C VAL A 389 -1.71 14.66 8.90
N VAL A 390 -2.12 13.40 8.98
CA VAL A 390 -3.14 12.92 9.92
C VAL A 390 -2.43 12.12 11.02
N ASP A 391 -2.52 12.61 12.24
CA ASP A 391 -1.89 11.98 13.41
C ASP A 391 -2.73 10.82 13.95
N ARG A 392 -2.07 9.79 14.49
CA ARG A 392 -2.69 8.57 15.04
C ARG A 392 -3.62 7.89 14.03
N HIS A 393 -3.13 7.78 12.81
CA HIS A 393 -3.88 7.20 11.70
C HIS A 393 -3.05 6.09 11.04
N TYR A 394 -3.63 4.89 11.00
CA TYR A 394 -3.01 3.74 10.39
C TYR A 394 -3.07 3.79 8.86
N HIS A 395 -2.20 3.04 8.23
CA HIS A 395 -2.16 2.88 6.79
C HIS A 395 -3.50 2.38 6.23
N GLY A 396 -4.11 3.12 5.30
CA GLY A 396 -5.33 2.71 4.63
C GLY A 396 -6.64 2.90 5.43
N GLN A 397 -6.67 3.69 6.50
CA GLN A 397 -7.87 3.94 7.30
C GLN A 397 -8.71 5.16 6.85
N ALA A 398 -8.48 5.71 5.67
CA ALA A 398 -9.15 6.96 5.26
C ALA A 398 -10.68 6.90 5.35
N GLU A 399 -11.30 5.78 4.98
CA GLU A 399 -12.75 5.58 5.06
C GLU A 399 -13.34 5.61 6.48
N TRP A 400 -12.49 5.38 7.49
CA TRP A 400 -12.90 5.34 8.90
C TRP A 400 -12.84 6.71 9.56
N ASP A 401 -12.24 7.69 8.88
CA ASP A 401 -12.14 9.08 9.33
C ASP A 401 -12.91 9.99 8.37
N PRO A 402 -14.14 10.40 8.71
CA PRO A 402 -14.98 11.20 7.83
C PRO A 402 -14.34 12.51 7.36
N ARG A 403 -13.48 13.11 8.18
CA ARG A 403 -12.78 14.35 7.80
C ARG A 403 -11.66 14.09 6.80
N THR A 404 -10.89 13.03 7.02
CA THR A 404 -9.84 12.59 6.09
C THR A 404 -10.44 12.14 4.76
N TYR A 405 -11.56 11.40 4.82
CA TYR A 405 -12.29 10.99 3.63
C TYR A 405 -12.79 12.21 2.83
N SER A 406 -13.43 13.18 3.49
CA SER A 406 -13.90 14.42 2.85
C SER A 406 -12.75 15.23 2.25
N LEU A 407 -11.60 15.30 2.93
CA LEU A 407 -10.41 15.94 2.37
C LEU A 407 -9.98 15.28 1.05
N LEU A 408 -9.90 13.95 1.02
CA LEU A 408 -9.48 13.21 -0.18
C LEU A 408 -10.48 13.42 -1.34
N MET A 409 -11.78 13.39 -1.05
CA MET A 409 -12.83 13.68 -2.03
C MET A 409 -12.71 15.10 -2.58
N ASP A 410 -12.54 16.10 -1.73
CA ASP A 410 -12.36 17.49 -2.15
C ASP A 410 -11.09 17.70 -2.99
N LEU A 411 -9.96 17.08 -2.60
CA LEU A 411 -8.71 17.13 -3.37
C LEU A 411 -8.84 16.46 -4.75
N LEU A 412 -9.64 15.41 -4.84
CA LEU A 412 -9.84 14.65 -6.08
C LEU A 412 -10.86 15.31 -7.02
N LEU A 413 -11.96 15.86 -6.46
CA LEU A 413 -13.12 16.25 -7.24
C LEU A 413 -13.31 17.77 -7.37
N THR A 414 -12.65 18.60 -6.54
CA THR A 414 -12.93 20.05 -6.51
C THR A 414 -11.67 20.92 -6.60
N ASP A 415 -11.87 22.22 -6.85
CA ASP A 415 -10.82 23.25 -6.81
C ASP A 415 -10.82 24.03 -5.46
N ASN A 416 -11.55 23.55 -4.46
CA ASN A 416 -11.78 24.28 -3.22
C ASN A 416 -10.51 24.40 -2.36
N ILE A 417 -9.61 23.40 -2.44
CA ILE A 417 -8.42 23.32 -1.61
C ILE A 417 -7.17 23.65 -2.43
N LYS A 418 -6.59 24.82 -2.16
CA LYS A 418 -5.40 25.32 -2.90
C LYS A 418 -4.08 24.92 -2.26
N ASP A 419 -4.02 24.89 -0.94
CA ASP A 419 -2.84 24.55 -0.16
C ASP A 419 -3.26 24.05 1.24
N ALA A 420 -2.29 23.49 1.97
CA ALA A 420 -2.51 22.93 3.30
C ALA A 420 -2.58 24.00 4.41
N TYR A 421 -2.48 25.29 4.09
CA TYR A 421 -2.45 26.38 5.08
C TYR A 421 -3.73 27.22 5.11
N SER A 422 -4.53 27.15 4.04
CA SER A 422 -5.62 28.13 3.83
C SER A 422 -7.01 27.62 4.18
N HIS A 423 -7.19 26.29 4.28
CA HIS A 423 -8.51 25.71 4.52
C HIS A 423 -8.73 25.43 6.02
N ILE A 424 -9.80 26.00 6.59
CA ILE A 424 -10.02 25.93 8.04
C ILE A 424 -10.45 24.53 8.52
N GLU A 425 -11.17 23.78 7.67
CA GLU A 425 -11.65 22.42 8.00
C GLU A 425 -10.56 21.38 7.81
N TYR A 426 -9.58 21.66 6.92
CA TYR A 426 -8.47 20.76 6.60
C TYR A 426 -7.13 21.46 6.85
N PRO A 427 -6.76 21.73 8.11
CA PRO A 427 -5.45 22.26 8.43
C PRO A 427 -4.37 21.24 8.08
N GLN A 428 -3.13 21.71 7.88
CA GLN A 428 -1.97 20.89 7.51
C GLN A 428 -1.77 19.67 8.43
N PHE A 429 -1.99 19.85 9.72
CA PHE A 429 -1.91 18.80 10.73
C PHE A 429 -3.30 18.57 11.32
N MET A 430 -3.78 17.34 11.19
CA MET A 430 -5.07 16.90 11.70
C MET A 430 -4.87 15.71 12.64
N GLU A 431 -5.75 15.61 13.62
CA GLU A 431 -5.86 14.41 14.45
C GLU A 431 -6.88 13.47 13.83
N SER A 432 -6.61 12.18 13.80
CA SER A 432 -7.54 11.17 13.30
C SER A 432 -8.84 11.18 14.13
N LEU A 433 -9.96 11.10 13.43
CA LEU A 433 -11.27 10.85 14.01
C LEU A 433 -11.69 9.38 13.88
N ALA A 434 -10.83 8.54 13.30
CA ALA A 434 -11.07 7.09 13.23
C ALA A 434 -11.20 6.52 14.64
N PRO A 435 -12.08 5.52 14.87
CA PRO A 435 -12.20 4.86 16.16
C PRO A 435 -10.85 4.27 16.58
N THR A 436 -10.39 4.63 17.76
CA THR A 436 -9.28 3.90 18.40
C THR A 436 -9.84 2.60 19.00
N SER A 437 -8.97 1.63 19.29
CA SER A 437 -9.34 0.34 19.87
C SER A 437 -10.18 0.43 21.15
N ASP A 438 -10.21 1.60 21.79
CA ASP A 438 -10.97 1.88 23.02
C ASP A 438 -12.43 2.32 22.78
N VAL A 439 -12.85 2.53 21.53
CA VAL A 439 -14.21 2.96 21.17
C VAL A 439 -14.87 1.88 20.32
N VAL A 440 -15.68 1.04 20.96
CA VAL A 440 -16.52 0.06 20.27
C VAL A 440 -17.71 0.78 19.65
N VAL A 441 -17.64 1.03 18.35
CA VAL A 441 -18.81 1.47 17.57
C VAL A 441 -19.52 0.22 17.05
N LEU A 442 -20.64 -0.12 17.66
CA LEU A 442 -21.49 -1.24 17.25
C LEU A 442 -22.17 -0.92 15.91
N PHE A 443 -21.54 -1.20 14.80
CA PHE A 443 -22.23 -1.36 13.53
C PHE A 443 -22.77 -2.78 13.44
N LYS A 444 -24.11 -2.90 13.41
CA LYS A 444 -24.80 -4.15 13.18
C LYS A 444 -24.60 -4.57 11.72
N SER A 445 -23.55 -5.33 11.43
CA SER A 445 -23.42 -6.05 10.17
C SER A 445 -24.27 -7.31 10.25
N THR A 446 -25.36 -7.35 9.49
CA THR A 446 -26.11 -8.56 9.24
C THR A 446 -25.44 -9.34 8.12
N ASN A 447 -24.92 -10.52 8.48
CA ASN A 447 -24.45 -11.58 7.57
C ASN A 447 -23.13 -11.38 6.83
N SER A 448 -22.03 -11.81 7.42
CA SER A 448 -20.92 -12.35 6.63
C SER A 448 -20.11 -13.36 7.44
N SER A 449 -19.74 -14.45 6.79
CA SER A 449 -18.87 -15.48 7.32
C SER A 449 -17.42 -14.94 7.43
N PHE A 450 -16.80 -15.16 8.55
CA PHE A 450 -15.51 -14.62 9.02
C PHE A 450 -14.30 -14.79 8.06
N LEU A 451 -14.27 -15.82 7.26
CA LEU A 451 -13.09 -16.19 6.45
C LEU A 451 -12.95 -15.53 5.07
N PRO A 452 -14.00 -15.13 4.36
CA PRO A 452 -13.87 -14.36 3.13
C PRO A 452 -13.20 -12.99 3.33
N ILE A 453 -13.27 -12.44 4.54
CA ILE A 453 -12.73 -11.12 4.90
C ILE A 453 -11.19 -11.16 5.00
N LEU A 454 -10.63 -12.24 5.55
CA LEU A 454 -9.17 -12.37 5.77
C LEU A 454 -8.34 -12.32 4.48
N SER A 455 -8.88 -12.85 3.37
CA SER A 455 -8.18 -12.86 2.08
C SER A 455 -8.34 -11.56 1.29
N LYS A 456 -9.35 -10.75 1.61
CA LYS A 456 -9.66 -9.52 0.86
C LYS A 456 -8.69 -8.39 1.14
N HIS A 457 -8.28 -8.19 2.38
CA HIS A 457 -7.69 -6.94 2.86
C HIS A 457 -6.15 -6.95 3.04
N LEU A 458 -5.55 -8.11 3.30
CA LEU A 458 -4.09 -8.23 3.47
C LEU A 458 -3.25 -7.73 2.29
N PHE A 459 -3.89 -7.48 1.13
CA PHE A 459 -3.17 -7.29 -0.13
C PHE A 459 -3.78 -6.21 -1.05
N SER A 460 -4.70 -5.39 -0.55
CA SER A 460 -5.39 -4.38 -1.37
C SER A 460 -4.66 -3.03 -1.51
N CYS A 461 -3.54 -2.83 -0.81
CA CYS A 461 -2.79 -1.56 -0.78
C CYS A 461 -2.16 -1.12 -2.12
N ASN A 462 -2.55 -1.71 -3.24
CA ASN A 462 -1.95 -1.49 -4.56
C ASN A 462 -2.97 -0.96 -5.55
N SER A 463 -3.57 0.21 -5.32
CA SER A 463 -4.53 0.73 -6.28
C SER A 463 -4.18 2.11 -6.81
N VAL A 464 -4.52 2.30 -8.07
CA VAL A 464 -4.60 3.58 -8.75
C VAL A 464 -6.01 3.70 -9.30
N MET A 465 -6.77 4.63 -8.76
CA MET A 465 -8.11 4.97 -9.23
C MET A 465 -8.00 6.18 -10.15
N VAL A 466 -8.69 6.11 -11.27
CA VAL A 466 -8.76 7.19 -12.25
C VAL A 466 -10.20 7.67 -12.33
N THR A 467 -10.43 8.94 -12.09
CA THR A 467 -11.75 9.55 -12.21
C THR A 467 -11.73 10.66 -13.24
N ASN A 468 -12.83 10.84 -13.92
CA ASN A 468 -12.97 11.90 -14.92
C ASN A 468 -14.10 12.86 -14.53
N LEU A 469 -13.74 14.11 -14.28
CA LEU A 469 -14.70 15.14 -13.89
C LEU A 469 -15.41 15.70 -15.12
N SER A 470 -16.67 15.37 -15.32
CA SER A 470 -17.51 16.18 -16.17
C SER A 470 -17.83 17.49 -15.44
N LYS A 471 -17.46 18.64 -15.99
CA LYS A 471 -18.18 19.86 -15.62
C LYS A 471 -19.63 19.65 -16.01
N LYS A 472 -20.50 19.45 -15.02
CA LYS A 472 -21.93 19.66 -15.23
C LYS A 472 -22.08 21.16 -15.57
N ASP A 473 -22.41 21.48 -16.83
CA ASP A 473 -22.87 22.80 -17.24
C ASP A 473 -24.15 23.18 -16.49
#